data_0d82cce23e4dca74b8d5693e9fbf3a20
#
_entry.id   0d82cce23e4dca74b8d5693e9fbf3a20
#
_cell.length_a   1.000
_cell.length_b   1.000
_cell.length_c   1.000
_cell.angle_alpha   90.00
_cell.angle_beta   90.00
_cell.angle_gamma   90.00
#
_symmetry.space_group_name_H-M   'P 1'
#
loop_
_entity.id
_entity.type
_entity.pdbx_description
1 polymer ?
#
loop_
_entity_poly.entity_id
_entity_poly.type
_entity_poly.pdbx_seq_one_letter_code
_entity_poly.pdbx_strand_id
1 'polypeptide(L)'
;MTRSRLSLFLLSALLLSPQPAPAHIGPPFPIIENKNVGPVNVELWIHPDIGSSVVFVVVHPLSGKTIPKDLKMEVGVQPESGRLKEALYGMWRDNTQDYVQYNSQVEFDRDEMWKVHLLVYSGGVTEHAYARVEATPTVLGSWELLLYILPFVGVGFLWFKVAAKRRQVRRRMARA
;
A
#
# COMPACT_ATOMS: atom_id res chain seq x y z
N MET A 1 -39.43 27.77 -2.47
CA MET A 1 -38.82 26.76 -1.56
C MET A 1 -38.06 25.62 -2.26
N THR A 2 -37.87 25.66 -3.57
CA THR A 2 -37.24 24.55 -4.34
C THR A 2 -35.73 24.70 -4.58
N ARG A 3 -35.20 25.93 -4.65
CA ARG A 3 -33.75 26.17 -4.93
C ARG A 3 -32.81 25.71 -3.78
N SER A 4 -33.20 25.90 -2.53
CA SER A 4 -32.41 25.52 -1.36
C SER A 4 -32.26 23.98 -1.20
N ARG A 5 -33.26 23.20 -1.63
CA ARG A 5 -33.19 21.72 -1.56
C ARG A 5 -32.32 21.14 -2.64
N LEU A 6 -32.26 21.77 -3.82
CA LEU A 6 -31.40 21.35 -4.91
C LEU A 6 -29.91 21.61 -4.58
N SER A 7 -29.60 22.75 -3.95
CA SER A 7 -28.25 23.06 -3.49
C SER A 7 -27.76 22.12 -2.42
N LEU A 8 -28.61 21.67 -1.51
CA LEU A 8 -28.27 20.70 -0.48
C LEU A 8 -28.00 19.31 -1.07
N PHE A 9 -28.77 18.93 -2.09
CA PHE A 9 -28.61 17.66 -2.80
C PHE A 9 -27.32 17.63 -3.64
N LEU A 10 -26.97 18.72 -4.29
CA LEU A 10 -25.72 18.88 -5.04
C LEU A 10 -24.49 18.87 -4.11
N LEU A 11 -24.61 19.49 -2.94
CA LEU A 11 -23.51 19.50 -1.96
C LEU A 11 -23.29 18.10 -1.36
N SER A 12 -24.35 17.35 -1.08
CA SER A 12 -24.23 15.97 -0.59
C SER A 12 -23.73 15.01 -1.67
N ALA A 13 -24.09 15.22 -2.95
CA ALA A 13 -23.56 14.41 -4.05
C ALA A 13 -22.05 14.65 -4.28
N LEU A 14 -21.59 15.89 -4.06
CA LEU A 14 -20.16 16.23 -4.15
C LEU A 14 -19.33 15.61 -3.01
N LEU A 15 -19.91 15.48 -1.82
CA LEU A 15 -19.27 14.84 -0.66
C LEU A 15 -19.25 13.31 -0.75
N LEU A 16 -20.10 12.73 -1.61
CA LEU A 16 -20.21 11.29 -1.85
C LEU A 16 -19.44 10.82 -3.09
N SER A 17 -18.74 11.71 -3.81
CA SER A 17 -17.85 11.27 -4.88
C SER A 17 -16.72 10.45 -4.28
N PRO A 18 -16.62 9.14 -4.61
CA PRO A 18 -15.49 8.33 -4.15
C PRO A 18 -14.22 8.89 -4.79
N GLN A 19 -13.46 9.62 -4.03
CA GLN A 19 -12.08 9.89 -4.37
C GLN A 19 -11.34 8.56 -4.22
N PRO A 20 -10.58 8.09 -5.22
CA PRO A 20 -9.61 7.04 -4.98
C PRO A 20 -8.56 7.62 -4.01
N ALA A 21 -8.83 7.50 -2.72
CA ALA A 21 -7.78 7.66 -1.73
C ALA A 21 -6.83 6.48 -1.96
N PRO A 22 -5.55 6.71 -2.29
CA PRO A 22 -4.58 5.65 -2.20
C PRO A 22 -4.66 5.17 -0.74
N ALA A 23 -5.14 3.95 -0.55
CA ALA A 23 -5.10 3.29 0.74
C ALA A 23 -3.60 3.14 1.06
N HIS A 24 -3.05 4.08 1.80
CA HIS A 24 -1.68 4.06 2.21
C HIS A 24 -1.56 2.98 3.28
N ILE A 25 -1.13 1.89 2.84
CA ILE A 25 -0.70 0.75 3.58
C ILE A 25 0.54 1.18 4.36
N GLY A 26 0.71 0.66 5.54
CA GLY A 26 1.75 1.03 6.50
C GLY A 26 3.12 1.37 5.90
N PRO A 27 4.07 1.91 6.67
CA PRO A 27 5.38 2.22 6.15
C PRO A 27 6.07 0.94 5.66
N PRO A 28 6.96 1.03 4.64
CA PRO A 28 7.79 -0.09 4.26
C PRO A 28 8.61 -0.56 5.46
N PHE A 29 8.88 -1.84 5.54
CA PHE A 29 9.70 -2.40 6.60
C PHE A 29 10.89 -3.17 6.04
N PRO A 30 12.02 -3.23 6.77
CA PRO A 30 13.20 -3.93 6.32
C PRO A 30 13.02 -5.44 6.45
N ILE A 31 13.39 -6.16 5.40
CA ILE A 31 13.48 -7.63 5.38
C ILE A 31 14.90 -8.15 5.29
N ILE A 32 15.85 -7.28 4.94
CA ILE A 32 17.29 -7.49 5.07
C ILE A 32 17.85 -6.22 5.70
N GLU A 33 18.60 -6.36 6.77
CA GLU A 33 19.26 -5.27 7.47
C GLU A 33 20.76 -5.50 7.55
N ASN A 34 21.54 -4.44 7.30
CA ASN A 34 23.00 -4.41 7.50
C ASN A 34 23.76 -5.63 6.93
N LYS A 35 23.33 -6.14 5.77
CA LYS A 35 23.94 -7.32 5.16
C LYS A 35 25.00 -6.94 4.16
N ASN A 36 26.21 -7.50 4.32
CA ASN A 36 27.24 -7.36 3.32
C ASN A 36 26.95 -8.30 2.14
N VAL A 37 26.83 -7.74 0.94
CA VAL A 37 26.60 -8.47 -0.31
C VAL A 37 27.58 -7.93 -1.34
N GLY A 38 28.59 -8.73 -1.64
CA GLY A 38 29.70 -8.34 -2.51
C GLY A 38 30.46 -7.10 -2.00
N PRO A 39 30.54 -6.02 -2.80
CA PRO A 39 31.32 -4.83 -2.46
C PRO A 39 30.58 -3.82 -1.58
N VAL A 40 29.33 -4.08 -1.20
CA VAL A 40 28.47 -3.12 -0.50
C VAL A 40 27.76 -3.75 0.69
N ASN A 41 27.31 -2.91 1.61
CA ASN A 41 26.35 -3.25 2.64
C ASN A 41 24.97 -2.80 2.17
N VAL A 42 23.94 -3.64 2.37
CA VAL A 42 22.59 -3.40 1.86
C VAL A 42 21.53 -3.53 2.96
N GLU A 43 20.50 -2.72 2.83
CA GLU A 43 19.23 -2.85 3.54
C GLU A 43 18.11 -2.94 2.51
N LEU A 44 17.32 -4.02 2.54
CA LEU A 44 16.22 -4.22 1.62
C LEU A 44 14.90 -3.99 2.36
N TRP A 45 14.13 -3.07 1.84
CA TRP A 45 12.85 -2.63 2.37
C TRP A 45 11.73 -2.95 1.38
N ILE A 46 10.56 -3.32 1.88
CA ILE A 46 9.45 -3.74 1.06
C ILE A 46 8.10 -3.33 1.67
N HIS A 47 7.15 -3.08 0.76
CA HIS A 47 5.71 -3.09 1.05
C HIS A 47 5.13 -4.37 0.44
N PRO A 48 4.85 -5.40 1.21
CA PRO A 48 4.45 -6.70 0.65
C PRO A 48 2.94 -6.78 0.40
N ASP A 49 2.44 -5.88 -0.42
CA ASP A 49 1.02 -5.85 -0.75
C ASP A 49 0.68 -6.75 -1.92
N ILE A 50 -0.48 -7.40 -1.86
CA ILE A 50 -1.01 -8.13 -3.02
C ILE A 50 -1.27 -7.14 -4.15
N GLY A 51 -0.82 -7.49 -5.35
CA GLY A 51 -0.77 -6.63 -6.51
C GLY A 51 0.62 -6.04 -6.69
N SER A 52 0.69 -4.77 -7.10
CA SER A 52 1.96 -4.07 -7.33
C SER A 52 2.53 -3.55 -6.02
N SER A 53 3.73 -3.96 -5.72
CA SER A 53 4.46 -3.69 -4.48
C SER A 53 5.78 -2.99 -4.76
N VAL A 54 6.15 -2.03 -3.90
CA VAL A 54 7.40 -1.29 -4.04
C VAL A 54 8.48 -1.95 -3.18
N VAL A 55 9.62 -2.18 -3.80
CA VAL A 55 10.84 -2.68 -3.15
C VAL A 55 11.94 -1.65 -3.34
N PHE A 56 12.68 -1.35 -2.28
CA PHE A 56 13.87 -0.53 -2.41
C PHE A 56 15.03 -1.06 -1.56
N VAL A 57 16.23 -0.82 -2.05
CA VAL A 57 17.48 -1.20 -1.41
C VAL A 57 18.29 0.05 -1.13
N VAL A 58 18.56 0.30 0.13
CA VAL A 58 19.53 1.32 0.56
C VAL A 58 20.90 0.68 0.55
N VAL A 59 21.87 1.38 -0.07
CA VAL A 59 23.21 0.89 -0.27
C VAL A 59 24.21 1.74 0.49
N HIS A 60 24.98 1.10 1.33
CA HIS A 60 26.06 1.73 2.09
C HIS A 60 27.41 1.23 1.61
N PRO A 61 28.44 2.11 1.55
CA PRO A 61 29.78 1.66 1.26
C PRO A 61 30.34 0.83 2.41
N LEU A 62 31.05 -0.22 2.12
CA LEU A 62 31.87 -0.90 3.13
C LEU A 62 32.96 0.03 3.65
N SER A 63 33.38 -0.18 4.91
CA SER A 63 34.41 0.64 5.56
C SER A 63 35.65 0.85 4.67
N GLY A 64 35.99 2.11 4.41
CA GLY A 64 37.13 2.49 3.57
C GLY A 64 36.95 2.28 2.06
N LYS A 65 35.74 1.93 1.59
CA LYS A 65 35.45 1.73 0.16
C LYS A 65 34.41 2.73 -0.34
N THR A 66 34.35 2.90 -1.65
CA THR A 66 33.27 3.65 -2.34
C THR A 66 32.32 2.67 -3.01
N ILE A 67 31.07 3.10 -3.21
CA ILE A 67 30.09 2.30 -3.95
C ILE A 67 30.55 2.22 -5.43
N PRO A 68 30.68 0.99 -5.99
CA PRO A 68 31.08 0.81 -7.38
C PRO A 68 30.13 1.50 -8.36
N LYS A 69 30.68 2.11 -9.41
CA LYS A 69 29.87 2.80 -10.43
C LYS A 69 29.13 1.82 -11.35
N ASP A 70 29.65 0.61 -11.50
CA ASP A 70 29.08 -0.48 -12.29
C ASP A 70 28.06 -1.33 -11.53
N LEU A 71 27.75 -0.95 -10.27
CA LEU A 71 26.80 -1.67 -9.44
C LEU A 71 25.43 -1.70 -10.09
N LYS A 72 24.90 -2.91 -10.30
CA LYS A 72 23.54 -3.18 -10.77
C LYS A 72 22.85 -4.13 -9.81
N MET A 73 21.53 -4.02 -9.72
CA MET A 73 20.74 -4.87 -8.85
C MET A 73 19.48 -5.36 -9.57
N GLU A 74 19.08 -6.55 -9.18
CA GLU A 74 17.80 -7.14 -9.55
C GLU A 74 17.16 -7.76 -8.30
N VAL A 75 15.85 -7.79 -8.26
CA VAL A 75 15.10 -8.47 -7.22
C VAL A 75 14.24 -9.57 -7.83
N GLY A 76 14.40 -10.78 -7.31
CA GLY A 76 13.58 -11.93 -7.63
C GLY A 76 12.52 -12.15 -6.56
N VAL A 77 11.30 -12.50 -6.98
CA VAL A 77 10.25 -12.95 -6.07
C VAL A 77 9.68 -14.28 -6.52
N GLN A 78 9.47 -15.18 -5.58
CA GLN A 78 8.91 -16.49 -5.83
C GLN A 78 8.04 -16.93 -4.65
N PRO A 79 6.81 -17.44 -4.88
CA PRO A 79 6.04 -18.02 -3.79
C PRO A 79 6.79 -19.20 -3.18
N GLU A 80 6.80 -19.28 -1.84
CA GLU A 80 7.49 -20.35 -1.12
C GLU A 80 6.90 -21.74 -1.44
N SER A 81 5.63 -21.78 -1.79
CA SER A 81 4.93 -22.97 -2.29
C SER A 81 5.51 -23.53 -3.58
N GLY A 82 6.30 -22.74 -4.33
CA GLY A 82 6.90 -23.14 -5.62
C GLY A 82 5.90 -23.25 -6.78
N ARG A 83 4.65 -22.79 -6.61
CA ARG A 83 3.61 -22.83 -7.66
C ARG A 83 3.92 -21.98 -8.89
N LEU A 84 4.74 -20.93 -8.71
CA LEU A 84 5.23 -20.08 -9.78
C LEU A 84 6.76 -20.12 -9.82
N LYS A 85 7.31 -19.88 -11.00
CA LYS A 85 8.75 -19.64 -11.15
C LYS A 85 9.13 -18.29 -10.58
N GLU A 86 10.40 -18.15 -10.23
CA GLU A 86 10.96 -16.86 -9.83
C GLU A 86 10.77 -15.83 -10.94
N ALA A 87 10.20 -14.69 -10.58
CA ALA A 87 10.10 -13.53 -11.45
C ALA A 87 11.18 -12.53 -11.05
N LEU A 88 12.02 -12.12 -12.01
CA LEU A 88 13.12 -11.19 -11.83
C LEU A 88 12.71 -9.80 -12.30
N TYR A 89 13.00 -8.79 -11.50
CA TYR A 89 12.72 -7.38 -11.78
C TYR A 89 14.02 -6.58 -11.66
N GLY A 90 14.34 -5.83 -12.71
CA GLY A 90 15.47 -4.91 -12.69
C GLY A 90 15.21 -3.76 -11.71
N MET A 91 16.27 -3.32 -11.03
CA MET A 91 16.21 -2.18 -10.13
C MET A 91 16.88 -0.96 -10.79
N TRP A 92 16.24 0.20 -10.68
CA TRP A 92 16.84 1.46 -11.14
C TRP A 92 17.44 2.20 -9.96
N ARG A 93 18.61 2.80 -10.23
CA ARG A 93 19.34 3.58 -9.24
C ARG A 93 18.73 4.98 -9.10
N ASP A 94 18.51 5.37 -7.86
CA ASP A 94 18.14 6.72 -7.48
C ASP A 94 19.21 7.27 -6.53
N ASN A 95 19.72 8.46 -6.83
CA ASN A 95 20.71 9.11 -5.99
C ASN A 95 20.02 10.22 -5.21
N THR A 96 19.73 9.96 -3.96
CA THR A 96 19.32 10.99 -3.02
C THR A 96 20.53 11.79 -2.54
N GLN A 97 20.31 12.89 -1.82
CA GLN A 97 21.45 13.71 -1.35
C GLN A 97 22.34 12.98 -0.33
N ASP A 98 21.77 12.03 0.42
CA ASP A 98 22.45 11.41 1.56
C ASP A 98 22.83 9.95 1.34
N TYR A 99 22.17 9.23 0.42
CA TYR A 99 22.41 7.81 0.18
C TYR A 99 22.08 7.38 -1.26
N VAL A 100 22.59 6.22 -1.62
CA VAL A 100 22.28 5.56 -2.89
C VAL A 100 21.15 4.56 -2.65
N GLN A 101 20.09 4.67 -3.42
CA GLN A 101 18.94 3.79 -3.36
C GLN A 101 18.71 3.13 -4.72
N TYR A 102 18.27 1.89 -4.69
CA TYR A 102 17.77 1.16 -5.85
C TYR A 102 16.31 0.84 -5.62
N ASN A 103 15.47 1.11 -6.61
CA ASN A 103 14.03 0.92 -6.54
C ASN A 103 13.58 -0.10 -7.57
N SER A 104 12.52 -0.82 -7.28
CA SER A 104 11.82 -1.71 -8.20
C SER A 104 10.34 -1.83 -7.84
N GLN A 105 9.54 -2.26 -8.81
CA GLN A 105 8.17 -2.70 -8.58
C GLN A 105 8.10 -4.20 -8.83
N VAL A 106 7.53 -4.93 -7.86
CA VAL A 106 7.31 -6.38 -7.93
C VAL A 106 5.83 -6.67 -7.80
N GLU A 107 5.39 -7.86 -8.20
CA GLU A 107 4.00 -8.26 -8.10
C GLU A 107 3.85 -9.49 -7.20
N PHE A 108 2.92 -9.39 -6.24
CA PHE A 108 2.44 -10.51 -5.43
C PHE A 108 0.99 -10.78 -5.80
N ASP A 109 0.70 -11.99 -6.26
CA ASP A 109 -0.63 -12.32 -6.75
C ASP A 109 -1.54 -12.91 -5.67
N ARG A 110 -0.97 -13.31 -4.53
CA ARG A 110 -1.71 -14.03 -3.50
C ARG A 110 -1.11 -13.82 -2.11
N ASP A 111 -1.98 -13.90 -1.12
CA ASP A 111 -1.68 -13.92 0.30
C ASP A 111 -1.01 -15.26 0.68
N GLU A 112 0.32 -15.27 0.64
CA GLU A 112 1.18 -16.38 1.04
C GLU A 112 2.60 -15.90 1.34
N MET A 113 3.43 -16.83 1.84
CA MET A 113 4.86 -16.56 2.03
C MET A 113 5.60 -16.54 0.70
N TRP A 114 6.41 -15.50 0.52
CA TRP A 114 7.24 -15.28 -0.66
C TRP A 114 8.73 -15.26 -0.29
N LYS A 115 9.52 -15.89 -1.12
CA LYS A 115 10.98 -15.74 -1.13
C LYS A 115 11.34 -14.50 -1.92
N VAL A 116 12.13 -13.62 -1.32
CA VAL A 116 12.70 -12.44 -1.99
C VAL A 116 14.18 -12.68 -2.14
N HIS A 117 14.68 -12.53 -3.35
CA HIS A 117 16.05 -12.79 -3.74
C HIS A 117 16.66 -11.51 -4.31
N LEU A 118 17.62 -10.96 -3.62
CA LEU A 118 18.39 -9.81 -4.11
C LEU A 118 19.64 -10.30 -4.83
N LEU A 119 19.82 -9.87 -6.07
CA LEU A 119 21.01 -10.11 -6.88
C LEU A 119 21.79 -8.80 -7.01
N VAL A 120 23.07 -8.86 -6.71
CA VAL A 120 23.98 -7.70 -6.76
C VAL A 120 25.11 -8.02 -7.74
N TYR A 121 25.19 -7.24 -8.80
CA TYR A 121 26.19 -7.39 -9.85
C TYR A 121 27.24 -6.30 -9.73
N SER A 122 28.51 -6.67 -9.65
CA SER A 122 29.64 -5.73 -9.67
C SER A 122 30.94 -6.44 -10.06
N GLY A 123 31.73 -5.80 -10.91
CA GLY A 123 33.03 -6.34 -11.33
C GLY A 123 32.97 -7.72 -12.01
N GLY A 124 31.85 -8.07 -12.64
CA GLY A 124 31.62 -9.37 -13.28
C GLY A 124 31.23 -10.50 -12.31
N VAL A 125 31.08 -10.21 -11.03
CA VAL A 125 30.63 -11.16 -10.00
C VAL A 125 29.16 -10.89 -9.65
N THR A 126 28.43 -11.96 -9.38
CA THR A 126 27.04 -11.88 -8.89
C THR A 126 26.98 -12.42 -7.47
N GLU A 127 26.51 -11.60 -6.55
CA GLU A 127 26.31 -11.96 -5.15
C GLU A 127 24.82 -12.01 -4.82
N HIS A 128 24.46 -12.82 -3.84
CA HIS A 128 23.08 -13.15 -3.56
C HIS A 128 22.71 -12.90 -2.10
N ALA A 129 21.51 -12.37 -1.89
CA ALA A 129 20.90 -12.29 -0.57
C ALA A 129 19.45 -12.77 -0.63
N TYR A 130 19.01 -13.44 0.40
CA TYR A 130 17.66 -14.01 0.47
C TYR A 130 16.94 -13.53 1.72
N ALA A 131 15.67 -13.29 1.57
CA ALA A 131 14.74 -13.02 2.65
C ALA A 131 13.40 -13.70 2.39
N ARG A 132 12.49 -13.61 3.35
CA ARG A 132 11.10 -14.08 3.23
C ARG A 132 10.18 -12.97 3.67
N VAL A 133 9.02 -12.91 3.05
CA VAL A 133 7.98 -11.95 3.39
C VAL A 133 6.62 -12.59 3.16
N GLU A 134 5.67 -12.27 4.00
CA GLU A 134 4.27 -12.62 3.81
C GLU A 134 3.59 -11.49 3.05
N ALA A 135 3.02 -11.81 1.89
CA ALA A 135 2.22 -10.84 1.14
C ALA A 135 0.86 -10.70 1.82
N THR A 136 0.43 -9.47 2.04
CA THR A 136 -0.82 -9.17 2.73
C THR A 136 -1.80 -8.43 1.84
N PRO A 137 -3.12 -8.68 2.00
CA PRO A 137 -4.12 -7.94 1.23
C PRO A 137 -4.08 -6.45 1.57
N THR A 138 -4.12 -5.64 0.53
CA THR A 138 -4.01 -4.18 0.60
C THR A 138 -5.18 -3.48 1.25
N VAL A 139 -6.32 -4.12 1.47
CA VAL A 139 -7.56 -3.44 1.86
C VAL A 139 -8.37 -4.28 2.82
N LEU A 140 -8.89 -3.62 3.82
CA LEU A 140 -10.11 -4.00 4.53
C LEU A 140 -11.13 -4.53 3.52
N GLY A 141 -11.55 -5.78 3.66
CA GLY A 141 -12.52 -6.39 2.75
C GLY A 141 -13.76 -5.51 2.58
N SER A 142 -14.35 -5.53 1.40
CA SER A 142 -15.48 -4.65 1.02
C SER A 142 -16.61 -4.65 2.05
N TRP A 143 -16.75 -5.69 2.85
CA TRP A 143 -17.75 -5.81 3.89
C TRP A 143 -17.40 -5.06 5.19
N GLU A 144 -16.12 -4.81 5.46
CA GLU A 144 -15.69 -4.00 6.61
C GLU A 144 -16.09 -2.52 6.43
N LEU A 145 -16.17 -2.04 5.18
CA LEU A 145 -16.75 -0.74 4.87
C LEU A 145 -18.20 -0.62 5.36
N LEU A 146 -18.96 -1.72 5.37
CA LEU A 146 -20.32 -1.74 5.90
C LEU A 146 -20.34 -1.43 7.40
N LEU A 147 -19.34 -1.86 8.17
CA LEU A 147 -19.24 -1.53 9.59
C LEU A 147 -19.09 -0.04 9.84
N TYR A 148 -18.36 0.66 8.96
CA TYR A 148 -18.22 2.12 9.04
C TYR A 148 -19.47 2.86 8.61
N ILE A 149 -20.27 2.31 7.68
CA ILE A 149 -21.53 2.92 7.21
C ILE A 149 -22.67 2.70 8.22
N LEU A 150 -22.65 1.61 8.96
CA LEU A 150 -23.73 1.19 9.87
C LEU A 150 -24.12 2.27 10.90
N PRO A 151 -23.23 2.99 11.60
CA PRO A 151 -23.58 4.06 12.51
C PRO A 151 -24.26 5.23 11.79
N PHE A 152 -23.87 5.56 10.55
CA PHE A 152 -24.50 6.64 9.78
C PHE A 152 -25.91 6.27 9.34
N VAL A 153 -26.14 5.01 8.95
CA VAL A 153 -27.48 4.48 8.65
C VAL A 153 -28.36 4.52 9.90
N GLY A 154 -27.80 4.14 11.07
CA GLY A 154 -28.51 4.22 12.35
C GLY A 154 -28.95 5.64 12.71
N VAL A 155 -28.04 6.60 12.60
CA VAL A 155 -28.33 8.02 12.84
C VAL A 155 -29.37 8.54 11.84
N GLY A 156 -29.24 8.22 10.56
CA GLY A 156 -30.20 8.58 9.52
C GLY A 156 -31.61 8.04 9.81
N PHE A 157 -31.70 6.79 10.24
CA PHE A 157 -32.98 6.15 10.61
C PHE A 157 -33.64 6.83 11.84
N LEU A 158 -32.85 7.15 12.87
CA LEU A 158 -33.32 7.88 14.03
C LEU A 158 -33.85 9.28 13.64
N TRP A 159 -33.13 9.98 12.78
CA TRP A 159 -33.53 11.29 12.26
C TRP A 159 -34.81 11.21 11.46
N PHE A 160 -34.97 10.18 10.63
CA PHE A 160 -36.20 9.93 9.88
C PHE A 160 -37.41 9.71 10.82
N LYS A 161 -37.24 8.89 11.87
CA LYS A 161 -38.27 8.66 12.88
C LYS A 161 -38.67 9.96 13.58
N VAL A 162 -37.70 10.78 13.98
CA VAL A 162 -37.98 12.09 14.63
C VAL A 162 -38.72 13.03 13.68
N ALA A 163 -38.27 13.11 12.42
CA ALA A 163 -38.92 13.95 11.42
C ALA A 163 -40.38 13.50 11.12
N ALA A 164 -40.60 12.20 11.02
CA ALA A 164 -41.93 11.63 10.83
C ALA A 164 -42.88 11.96 12.01
N LYS A 165 -42.37 11.78 13.24
CA LYS A 165 -43.15 12.12 14.47
C LYS A 165 -43.48 13.61 14.54
N ARG A 166 -42.55 14.49 14.21
CA ARG A 166 -42.77 15.95 14.14
C ARG A 166 -43.83 16.30 13.11
N ARG A 167 -43.86 15.64 11.95
CA ARG A 167 -44.87 15.84 10.91
C ARG A 167 -46.27 15.41 11.40
N GLN A 168 -46.37 14.31 12.12
CA GLN A 168 -47.66 13.84 12.70
C GLN A 168 -48.21 14.82 13.74
N VAL A 169 -47.36 15.32 14.64
CA VAL A 169 -47.77 16.31 15.66
C VAL A 169 -48.27 17.59 14.99
N ARG A 170 -47.55 18.13 14.01
CA ARG A 170 -47.95 19.33 13.26
C ARG A 170 -49.32 19.14 12.55
N ARG A 171 -49.58 17.95 11.98
CA ARG A 171 -50.86 17.64 11.33
C ARG A 171 -52.00 17.55 12.33
N ARG A 172 -51.76 17.09 13.55
CA ARG A 172 -52.79 17.06 14.62
C ARG A 172 -53.13 18.48 15.10
N MET A 173 -52.14 19.34 15.31
CA MET A 173 -52.37 20.73 15.70
C MET A 173 -53.07 21.59 14.62
N ALA A 174 -52.93 21.25 13.35
CA ALA A 174 -53.60 21.96 12.25
C ALA A 174 -55.05 21.50 12.02
N ARG A 175 -55.54 20.47 12.74
CA ARG A 175 -56.89 19.94 12.66
C ARG A 175 -57.72 20.20 13.91
N ALA A 176 -57.09 20.72 14.96
CA ALA A 176 -57.74 21.22 16.17
C ALA A 176 -57.95 22.74 16.11
#